data_7d21ec56284fe0c638dcfc4f49cfb96d
#
_entry.id   7d21ec56284fe0c638dcfc4f49cfb96d
#
_cell.length_a   1.000
_cell.length_b   1.000
_cell.length_c   1.000
_cell.angle_alpha   90.00
_cell.angle_beta   90.00
_cell.angle_gamma   90.00
#
_symmetry.space_group_name_H-M   'P 1'
#
loop_
_entity.id
_entity.type
_entity.pdbx_description
1 polymer ?
#
loop_
_entity_poly.entity_id
_entity_poly.type
_entity_poly.pdbx_seq_one_letter_code
_entity_poly.pdbx_strand_id
1 'polypeptide(L)'
;MSLFVFCDKVDRLYKRSFLLTFTHNMKKLRNFKLLRRFNMSAKNFDLGKDNVGKLLVKLAVPASIAQLVNVLYNIIDRMFIGRMPNGDLAMAGVGVAFPIIILVSAFSALIGYGGAPLVAIKMGEKDNDGAENLMSNSFSVLIILAVILIVGFLMFKIPILKAFGASDNIIAYADDYITIYLAGTIFVLIAVGMNPFINTQGFARTGMYTVLIGAITNIVLDPILIFGFSLGIKGAALATVISQGVSAIWVLFFLYW
;
A
#
# COMPACT_ATOMS: atom_id res chain seq x y z
N MET A 1 -22.01 -32.37 -26.07
CA MET A 1 -20.59 -32.17 -26.41
C MET A 1 -20.25 -30.81 -27.03
N SER A 2 -21.20 -30.07 -27.62
CA SER A 2 -20.94 -28.77 -28.27
C SER A 2 -20.85 -27.55 -27.30
N LEU A 3 -21.59 -27.57 -26.19
CA LEU A 3 -21.63 -26.44 -25.26
C LEU A 3 -20.32 -26.26 -24.45
N PHE A 4 -19.69 -27.39 -24.10
CA PHE A 4 -18.42 -27.38 -23.33
C PHE A 4 -17.25 -26.86 -24.17
N VAL A 5 -17.22 -27.19 -25.46
CA VAL A 5 -16.21 -26.71 -26.43
C VAL A 5 -16.42 -25.22 -26.74
N PHE A 6 -17.68 -24.76 -26.73
CA PHE A 6 -18.00 -23.33 -26.92
C PHE A 6 -17.60 -22.48 -25.70
N CYS A 7 -17.89 -22.96 -24.48
CA CYS A 7 -17.44 -22.30 -23.24
C CYS A 7 -15.92 -22.20 -23.15
N ASP A 8 -15.19 -23.26 -23.47
CA ASP A 8 -13.72 -23.27 -23.43
C ASP A 8 -13.11 -22.36 -24.53
N LYS A 9 -13.78 -22.23 -25.67
CA LYS A 9 -13.37 -21.30 -26.73
C LYS A 9 -13.65 -19.85 -26.42
N VAL A 10 -14.77 -19.55 -25.74
CA VAL A 10 -15.11 -18.22 -25.27
C VAL A 10 -14.19 -17.81 -24.12
N ASP A 11 -13.91 -18.72 -23.15
CA ASP A 11 -12.97 -18.45 -22.04
C ASP A 11 -11.54 -18.19 -22.57
N ARG A 12 -11.07 -18.93 -23.55
CA ARG A 12 -9.77 -18.70 -24.23
C ARG A 12 -9.73 -17.39 -25.01
N LEU A 13 -10.81 -17.01 -25.68
CA LEU A 13 -10.90 -15.73 -26.41
C LEU A 13 -10.98 -14.56 -25.44
N TYR A 14 -11.75 -14.69 -24.35
CA TYR A 14 -11.86 -13.66 -23.30
C TYR A 14 -10.53 -13.47 -22.57
N LYS A 15 -9.85 -14.56 -22.17
CA LYS A 15 -8.51 -14.52 -21.58
C LYS A 15 -7.48 -13.93 -22.53
N ARG A 16 -7.54 -14.27 -23.82
CA ARG A 16 -6.60 -13.76 -24.83
C ARG A 16 -6.84 -12.30 -25.16
N SER A 17 -8.09 -11.88 -25.30
CA SER A 17 -8.45 -10.47 -25.51
C SER A 17 -8.18 -9.62 -24.29
N PHE A 18 -8.52 -10.11 -23.07
CA PHE A 18 -8.21 -9.47 -21.81
C PHE A 18 -6.69 -9.34 -21.59
N LEU A 19 -5.93 -10.43 -21.82
CA LEU A 19 -4.46 -10.42 -21.75
C LEU A 19 -3.83 -9.48 -22.78
N LEU A 20 -4.34 -9.41 -23.99
CA LEU A 20 -3.83 -8.52 -25.04
C LEU A 20 -4.15 -7.05 -24.75
N THR A 21 -5.35 -6.74 -24.29
CA THR A 21 -5.73 -5.38 -23.87
C THR A 21 -5.00 -4.98 -22.61
N PHE A 22 -4.84 -5.91 -21.66
CA PHE A 22 -4.06 -5.74 -20.44
C PHE A 22 -2.57 -5.49 -20.75
N THR A 23 -1.97 -6.30 -21.61
CA THR A 23 -0.56 -6.11 -22.02
C THR A 23 -0.34 -4.87 -22.89
N HIS A 24 -1.34 -4.44 -23.67
CA HIS A 24 -1.27 -3.21 -24.46
C HIS A 24 -1.34 -1.96 -23.56
N ASN A 25 -2.27 -1.93 -22.60
CA ASN A 25 -2.36 -0.86 -21.62
C ASN A 25 -1.15 -0.85 -20.66
N MET A 26 -0.62 -2.02 -20.33
CA MET A 26 0.63 -2.17 -19.57
C MET A 26 1.84 -1.66 -20.37
N LYS A 27 1.87 -1.83 -21.70
CA LYS A 27 2.90 -1.21 -22.57
C LYS A 27 2.82 0.33 -22.56
N LYS A 28 1.63 0.90 -22.44
CA LYS A 28 1.44 2.36 -22.37
C LYS A 28 1.87 2.95 -21.02
N LEU A 29 1.65 2.19 -19.93
CA LEU A 29 2.19 2.51 -18.60
C LEU A 29 3.71 2.22 -18.50
N ARG A 30 4.25 1.31 -19.31
CA ARG A 30 5.69 0.99 -19.42
C ARG A 30 6.54 2.13 -19.98
N ASN A 31 5.97 3.09 -20.71
CA ASN A 31 6.67 4.31 -21.11
C ASN A 31 6.88 5.30 -19.95
N PHE A 32 6.36 4.99 -18.78
CA PHE A 32 6.72 5.61 -17.51
C PHE A 32 8.05 4.99 -17.08
N LYS A 33 9.17 5.60 -17.49
CA LYS A 33 10.53 5.20 -17.08
C LYS A 33 10.67 5.39 -15.57
N LEU A 34 10.24 4.40 -14.79
CA LEU A 34 10.27 4.43 -13.32
C LEU A 34 11.68 4.28 -12.73
N LEU A 35 12.72 4.05 -13.55
CA LEU A 35 14.02 3.66 -13.02
C LEU A 35 15.20 4.24 -13.81
N ARG A 36 15.59 5.46 -13.49
CA ARG A 36 16.88 6.01 -13.95
C ARG A 36 18.04 5.77 -12.95
N ARG A 37 17.75 5.27 -11.75
CA ARG A 37 18.73 5.17 -10.65
C ARG A 37 19.41 3.82 -10.46
N PHE A 38 19.16 2.84 -11.32
CA PHE A 38 19.81 1.53 -11.22
C PHE A 38 21.35 1.58 -11.20
N ASN A 39 21.95 2.64 -11.77
CA ASN A 39 23.41 2.78 -11.85
C ASN A 39 24.10 3.35 -10.60
N MET A 40 23.37 3.85 -9.60
CA MET A 40 24.00 4.52 -8.45
C MET A 40 24.13 3.64 -7.19
N SER A 41 23.41 2.51 -7.10
CA SER A 41 23.39 1.67 -5.91
C SER A 41 24.58 0.70 -5.78
N ALA A 42 25.27 0.36 -6.88
CA ALA A 42 26.37 -0.60 -6.88
C ALA A 42 27.64 -0.12 -6.12
N LYS A 43 27.72 1.17 -5.75
CA LYS A 43 28.94 1.74 -5.16
C LYS A 43 29.05 1.58 -3.63
N ASN A 44 27.97 1.27 -2.92
CA ASN A 44 27.99 1.24 -1.44
C ASN A 44 27.65 -0.10 -0.81
N PHE A 45 27.36 -1.14 -1.59
CA PHE A 45 26.95 -2.46 -1.08
C PHE A 45 27.32 -3.58 -2.04
N ASP A 46 28.29 -4.38 -1.68
CA ASP A 46 28.51 -5.69 -2.30
C ASP A 46 27.92 -6.75 -1.38
N LEU A 47 26.65 -7.13 -1.65
CA LEU A 47 25.93 -8.16 -0.90
C LEU A 47 26.65 -9.51 -0.86
N GLY A 48 27.61 -9.72 -1.76
CA GLY A 48 28.41 -10.95 -1.85
C GLY A 48 29.75 -10.89 -1.10
N LYS A 49 30.25 -9.70 -0.71
CA LYS A 49 31.59 -9.53 -0.13
C LYS A 49 31.61 -8.94 1.27
N ASP A 50 30.53 -8.23 1.68
CA ASP A 50 30.44 -7.61 2.99
C ASP A 50 30.18 -8.64 4.09
N ASN A 51 30.65 -8.36 5.31
CA ASN A 51 30.39 -9.19 6.48
C ASN A 51 28.89 -9.30 6.74
N VAL A 52 28.36 -10.52 6.71
CA VAL A 52 26.92 -10.83 6.82
C VAL A 52 26.29 -10.18 8.06
N GLY A 53 26.97 -10.19 9.21
CA GLY A 53 26.46 -9.58 10.44
C GLY A 53 26.27 -8.06 10.32
N LYS A 54 27.25 -7.37 9.71
CA LYS A 54 27.19 -5.93 9.49
C LYS A 54 26.09 -5.54 8.49
N LEU A 55 25.91 -6.36 7.46
CA LEU A 55 24.86 -6.20 6.47
C LEU A 55 23.47 -6.39 7.08
N LEU A 56 23.31 -7.43 7.90
CA LEU A 56 22.07 -7.76 8.59
C LEU A 56 21.63 -6.61 9.51
N VAL A 57 22.54 -6.09 10.35
CA VAL A 57 22.24 -4.94 11.23
C VAL A 57 21.85 -3.71 10.41
N LYS A 58 22.53 -3.44 9.30
CA LYS A 58 22.30 -2.27 8.46
C LYS A 58 20.93 -2.29 7.74
N LEU A 59 20.40 -3.48 7.49
CA LEU A 59 19.05 -3.66 6.90
C LEU A 59 17.98 -3.81 7.99
N ALA A 60 18.26 -4.57 9.05
CA ALA A 60 17.28 -4.86 10.09
C ALA A 60 16.97 -3.65 10.96
N VAL A 61 17.94 -2.82 11.33
CA VAL A 61 17.73 -1.66 12.21
C VAL A 61 16.73 -0.65 11.59
N PRO A 62 16.90 -0.18 10.33
CA PRO A 62 15.92 0.70 9.72
C PRO A 62 14.52 0.06 9.60
N ALA A 63 14.44 -1.22 9.26
CA ALA A 63 13.17 -1.94 9.17
C ALA A 63 12.47 -2.04 10.53
N SER A 64 13.22 -2.34 11.60
CA SER A 64 12.68 -2.40 12.96
C SER A 64 12.21 -1.04 13.45
N ILE A 65 12.97 0.03 13.18
CA ILE A 65 12.56 1.41 13.49
C ILE A 65 11.26 1.77 12.75
N ALA A 66 11.18 1.46 11.45
CA ALA A 66 9.97 1.70 10.68
C ALA A 66 8.76 0.98 11.29
N GLN A 67 8.92 -0.28 11.72
CA GLN A 67 7.85 -1.05 12.33
C GLN A 67 7.44 -0.49 13.69
N LEU A 68 8.39 -0.07 14.53
CA LEU A 68 8.10 0.58 15.81
C LEU A 68 7.32 1.88 15.61
N VAL A 69 7.74 2.71 14.66
CA VAL A 69 7.05 3.96 14.31
C VAL A 69 5.63 3.68 13.81
N ASN A 70 5.46 2.64 12.99
CA ASN A 70 4.14 2.22 12.51
C ASN A 70 3.20 1.84 13.68
N VAL A 71 3.69 1.08 14.66
CA VAL A 71 2.90 0.74 15.85
C VAL A 71 2.58 1.99 16.68
N LEU A 72 3.57 2.87 16.90
CA LEU A 72 3.39 4.08 17.69
C LEU A 72 2.36 5.04 17.08
N TYR A 73 2.43 5.28 15.76
CA TYR A 73 1.45 6.17 15.14
C TYR A 73 0.04 5.60 15.22
N ASN A 74 -0.15 4.28 15.05
CA ASN A 74 -1.46 3.64 15.23
C ASN A 74 -2.02 3.81 16.65
N ILE A 75 -1.16 3.78 17.67
CA ILE A 75 -1.56 4.02 19.06
C ILE A 75 -1.99 5.47 19.23
N ILE A 76 -1.20 6.41 18.71
CA ILE A 76 -1.47 7.86 18.81
C ILE A 76 -2.76 8.23 18.10
N ASP A 77 -2.98 7.73 16.87
CA ASP A 77 -4.23 7.92 16.11
C ASP A 77 -5.45 7.47 16.94
N ARG A 78 -5.39 6.26 17.53
CA ARG A 78 -6.46 5.76 18.40
C ARG A 78 -6.66 6.59 19.66
N MET A 79 -5.58 7.15 20.22
CA MET A 79 -5.69 8.06 21.37
C MET A 79 -6.43 9.36 21.01
N PHE A 80 -6.23 9.92 19.82
CA PHE A 80 -6.98 11.08 19.36
C PHE A 80 -8.45 10.72 19.10
N ILE A 81 -8.73 9.60 18.43
CA ILE A 81 -10.09 9.12 18.20
C ILE A 81 -10.85 8.91 19.53
N GLY A 82 -10.20 8.29 20.52
CA GLY A 82 -10.80 8.06 21.84
C GLY A 82 -11.10 9.31 22.65
N ARG A 83 -10.46 10.46 22.34
CA ARG A 83 -10.71 11.75 23.00
C ARG A 83 -11.79 12.60 22.34
N MET A 84 -12.39 12.14 21.24
CA MET A 84 -13.51 12.84 20.61
C MET A 84 -14.79 12.71 21.43
N PRO A 85 -15.79 13.60 21.23
CA PRO A 85 -17.16 13.34 21.67
C PRO A 85 -17.63 11.99 21.09
N ASN A 86 -18.17 11.12 21.93
CA ASN A 86 -18.52 9.72 21.59
C ASN A 86 -17.32 8.89 21.07
N GLY A 87 -16.14 9.12 21.63
CA GLY A 87 -14.89 8.46 21.22
C GLY A 87 -14.92 6.94 21.36
N ASP A 88 -15.67 6.41 22.31
CA ASP A 88 -15.95 4.99 22.51
C ASP A 88 -16.65 4.36 21.29
N LEU A 89 -17.72 5.00 20.81
CA LEU A 89 -18.44 4.57 19.59
C LEU A 89 -17.57 4.72 18.34
N ALA A 90 -16.80 5.81 18.24
CA ALA A 90 -15.89 6.04 17.15
C ALA A 90 -14.76 4.98 17.10
N MET A 91 -14.16 4.67 18.26
CA MET A 91 -13.16 3.61 18.36
C MET A 91 -13.71 2.23 18.00
N ALA A 92 -14.95 1.93 18.46
CA ALA A 92 -15.62 0.70 18.07
C ALA A 92 -15.89 0.67 16.56
N GLY A 93 -16.27 1.79 15.94
CA GLY A 93 -16.46 1.93 14.49
C GLY A 93 -15.19 1.65 13.71
N VAL A 94 -14.05 2.22 14.10
CA VAL A 94 -12.73 1.93 13.50
C VAL A 94 -12.36 0.45 13.72
N GLY A 95 -12.65 -0.10 14.89
CA GLY A 95 -12.41 -1.51 15.21
C GLY A 95 -13.12 -2.46 14.24
N VAL A 96 -14.39 -2.18 13.92
CA VAL A 96 -15.18 -2.98 12.95
C VAL A 96 -14.72 -2.76 11.51
N ALA A 97 -14.18 -1.59 11.17
CA ALA A 97 -13.60 -1.31 9.87
C ALA A 97 -12.21 -1.94 9.68
N PHE A 98 -11.51 -2.27 10.77
CA PHE A 98 -10.11 -2.74 10.76
C PHE A 98 -9.86 -3.99 9.90
N PRO A 99 -10.73 -5.01 9.83
CA PRO A 99 -10.55 -6.15 8.94
C PRO A 99 -10.45 -5.76 7.46
N ILE A 100 -11.22 -4.76 7.01
CA ILE A 100 -11.14 -4.24 5.63
C ILE A 100 -9.78 -3.58 5.41
N ILE A 101 -9.30 -2.79 6.37
CA ILE A 101 -7.99 -2.13 6.33
C ILE A 101 -6.87 -3.16 6.22
N ILE A 102 -6.94 -4.25 7.01
CA ILE A 102 -5.97 -5.35 6.96
C ILE A 102 -6.01 -6.03 5.59
N LEU A 103 -7.19 -6.30 5.03
CA LEU A 103 -7.30 -6.93 3.71
C LEU A 103 -6.67 -6.06 2.62
N VAL A 104 -6.93 -4.76 2.60
CA VAL A 104 -6.29 -3.82 1.68
C VAL A 104 -4.77 -3.87 1.81
N SER A 105 -4.26 -3.84 3.05
CA SER A 105 -2.82 -3.91 3.32
C SER A 105 -2.22 -5.26 2.94
N ALA A 106 -2.95 -6.37 3.13
CA ALA A 106 -2.50 -7.70 2.76
C ALA A 106 -2.33 -7.86 1.24
N PHE A 107 -3.26 -7.34 0.44
CA PHE A 107 -3.13 -7.33 -1.01
C PHE A 107 -1.93 -6.48 -1.48
N SER A 108 -1.71 -5.34 -0.83
CA SER A 108 -0.53 -4.51 -1.08
C SER A 108 0.77 -5.26 -0.76
N ALA A 109 0.81 -5.90 0.40
CA ALA A 109 1.94 -6.69 0.86
C ALA A 109 2.22 -7.90 -0.05
N LEU A 110 1.18 -8.57 -0.55
CA LEU A 110 1.31 -9.69 -1.48
C LEU A 110 2.11 -9.29 -2.73
N ILE A 111 1.79 -8.16 -3.34
CA ILE A 111 2.50 -7.66 -4.51
C ILE A 111 3.91 -7.18 -4.16
N GLY A 112 4.04 -6.42 -3.06
CA GLY A 112 5.33 -5.89 -2.63
C GLY A 112 6.33 -6.96 -2.23
N TYR A 113 5.95 -7.82 -1.29
CA TYR A 113 6.85 -8.88 -0.80
C TYR A 113 6.97 -10.06 -1.78
N GLY A 114 5.97 -10.28 -2.67
CA GLY A 114 6.08 -11.28 -3.73
C GLY A 114 6.95 -10.82 -4.89
N GLY A 115 6.86 -9.55 -5.27
CA GLY A 115 7.62 -8.99 -6.39
C GLY A 115 9.07 -8.59 -6.05
N ALA A 116 9.31 -8.09 -4.85
CA ALA A 116 10.63 -7.59 -4.44
C ALA A 116 11.76 -8.65 -4.55
N PRO A 117 11.59 -9.92 -4.13
CA PRO A 117 12.61 -10.95 -4.32
C PRO A 117 12.91 -11.25 -5.80
N LEU A 118 11.89 -11.21 -6.66
CA LEU A 118 12.08 -11.43 -8.10
C LEU A 118 12.91 -10.31 -8.73
N VAL A 119 12.66 -9.05 -8.29
CA VAL A 119 13.49 -7.91 -8.69
C VAL A 119 14.93 -8.08 -8.19
N ALA A 120 15.13 -8.56 -6.94
CA ALA A 120 16.47 -8.85 -6.41
C ALA A 120 17.25 -9.86 -7.26
N ILE A 121 16.58 -10.93 -7.69
CA ILE A 121 17.18 -11.97 -8.55
C ILE A 121 17.61 -11.33 -9.90
N LYS A 122 16.73 -10.56 -10.54
CA LYS A 122 17.04 -9.89 -11.79
C LYS A 122 18.20 -8.90 -11.68
N MET A 123 18.27 -8.18 -10.56
CA MET A 123 19.41 -7.30 -10.25
C MET A 123 20.71 -8.11 -10.08
N GLY A 124 20.65 -9.26 -9.41
CA GLY A 124 21.79 -10.17 -9.26
C GLY A 124 22.30 -10.74 -10.59
N GLU A 125 21.38 -11.03 -11.52
CA GLU A 125 21.66 -11.44 -12.90
C GLU A 125 22.19 -10.29 -13.77
N LYS A 126 22.24 -9.05 -13.26
CA LYS A 126 22.55 -7.82 -14.01
C LYS A 126 21.54 -7.53 -15.15
N ASP A 127 20.35 -8.13 -15.08
CA ASP A 127 19.23 -7.90 -16.00
C ASP A 127 18.42 -6.70 -15.48
N ASN A 128 18.94 -5.49 -15.69
CA ASN A 128 18.31 -4.26 -15.24
C ASN A 128 16.96 -4.02 -15.93
N ASP A 129 16.85 -4.35 -17.21
CA ASP A 129 15.60 -4.20 -17.97
C ASP A 129 14.51 -5.16 -17.45
N GLY A 130 14.89 -6.39 -17.10
CA GLY A 130 13.99 -7.36 -16.46
C GLY A 130 13.53 -6.90 -15.08
N ALA A 131 14.43 -6.34 -14.26
CA ALA A 131 14.10 -5.79 -12.95
C ALA A 131 13.14 -4.59 -13.05
N GLU A 132 13.39 -3.68 -14.00
CA GLU A 132 12.52 -2.52 -14.28
C GLU A 132 11.13 -2.95 -14.75
N ASN A 133 11.05 -3.92 -15.66
CA ASN A 133 9.80 -4.47 -16.13
C ASN A 133 8.97 -5.10 -14.98
N LEU A 134 9.61 -5.87 -14.08
CA LEU A 134 8.94 -6.46 -12.92
C LEU A 134 8.38 -5.40 -11.98
N MET A 135 9.16 -4.34 -11.68
CA MET A 135 8.67 -3.24 -10.84
C MET A 135 7.51 -2.49 -11.47
N SER A 136 7.62 -2.15 -12.76
CA SER A 136 6.56 -1.46 -13.49
C SER A 136 5.28 -2.29 -13.59
N ASN A 137 5.42 -3.60 -13.78
CA ASN A 137 4.29 -4.51 -13.77
C ASN A 137 3.65 -4.59 -12.38
N SER A 138 4.45 -4.68 -11.31
CA SER A 138 3.96 -4.68 -9.93
C SER A 138 3.19 -3.40 -9.61
N PHE A 139 3.72 -2.24 -10.00
CA PHE A 139 3.03 -0.95 -9.85
C PHE A 139 1.68 -0.94 -10.58
N SER A 140 1.66 -1.41 -11.83
CA SER A 140 0.42 -1.46 -12.62
C SER A 140 -0.62 -2.39 -12.00
N VAL A 141 -0.18 -3.55 -11.48
CA VAL A 141 -1.06 -4.49 -10.76
C VAL A 141 -1.61 -3.84 -9.49
N LEU A 142 -0.80 -3.08 -8.74
CA LEU A 142 -1.29 -2.35 -7.55
C LEU A 142 -2.37 -1.34 -7.91
N ILE A 143 -2.23 -0.59 -9.01
CA ILE A 143 -3.25 0.37 -9.45
C ILE A 143 -4.56 -0.32 -9.82
N ILE A 144 -4.49 -1.41 -10.60
CA ILE A 144 -5.68 -2.18 -10.98
C ILE A 144 -6.36 -2.77 -9.75
N LEU A 145 -5.56 -3.34 -8.85
CA LEU A 145 -6.04 -3.91 -7.60
C LEU A 145 -6.68 -2.85 -6.71
N ALA A 146 -6.11 -1.62 -6.66
CA ALA A 146 -6.72 -0.50 -5.94
C ALA A 146 -8.13 -0.22 -6.46
N VAL A 147 -8.31 -0.12 -7.77
CA VAL A 147 -9.63 0.14 -8.38
C VAL A 147 -10.62 -0.99 -8.04
N ILE A 148 -10.19 -2.24 -8.16
CA ILE A 148 -11.03 -3.42 -7.84
C ILE A 148 -11.45 -3.39 -6.36
N LEU A 149 -10.51 -3.13 -5.44
CA LEU A 149 -10.79 -3.08 -4.00
C LEU A 149 -11.68 -1.90 -3.63
N ILE A 150 -11.43 -0.71 -4.21
CA ILE A 150 -12.28 0.47 -3.98
C ILE A 150 -13.72 0.17 -4.40
N VAL A 151 -13.93 -0.27 -5.64
CA VAL A 151 -15.28 -0.55 -6.15
C VAL A 151 -15.92 -1.70 -5.37
N GLY A 152 -15.21 -2.81 -5.16
CA GLY A 152 -15.73 -3.98 -4.46
C GLY A 152 -16.13 -3.66 -3.02
N PHE A 153 -15.25 -3.03 -2.25
CA PHE A 153 -15.58 -2.72 -0.86
C PHE A 153 -16.60 -1.59 -0.73
N LEU A 154 -16.62 -0.57 -1.60
CA LEU A 154 -17.65 0.46 -1.55
C LEU A 154 -19.05 -0.10 -1.84
N MET A 155 -19.17 -1.07 -2.75
CA MET A 155 -20.45 -1.72 -3.06
C MET A 155 -20.97 -2.58 -1.90
N PHE A 156 -20.07 -3.25 -1.18
CA PHE A 156 -20.43 -4.23 -0.15
C PHE A 156 -20.07 -3.78 1.27
N LYS A 157 -19.67 -2.51 1.50
CA LYS A 157 -19.21 -2.00 2.80
C LYS A 157 -20.19 -2.27 3.94
N ILE A 158 -21.48 -1.97 3.76
CA ILE A 158 -22.49 -2.12 4.83
C ILE A 158 -22.70 -3.59 5.21
N PRO A 159 -22.95 -4.54 4.28
CA PRO A 159 -23.02 -5.96 4.62
C PRO A 159 -21.76 -6.48 5.32
N ILE A 160 -20.58 -6.05 4.85
CA ILE A 160 -19.30 -6.48 5.42
C ILE A 160 -19.14 -5.92 6.84
N LEU A 161 -19.40 -4.63 7.08
CA LEU A 161 -19.34 -4.04 8.42
C LEU A 161 -20.30 -4.72 9.39
N LYS A 162 -21.53 -5.04 8.97
CA LYS A 162 -22.48 -5.79 9.78
C LYS A 162 -22.01 -7.21 10.08
N ALA A 163 -21.39 -7.88 9.11
CA ALA A 163 -20.81 -9.22 9.31
C ALA A 163 -19.64 -9.20 10.32
N PHE A 164 -18.90 -8.09 10.40
CA PHE A 164 -17.85 -7.89 11.40
C PHE A 164 -18.35 -7.33 12.74
N GLY A 165 -19.68 -7.25 12.94
CA GLY A 165 -20.28 -6.91 14.22
C GLY A 165 -20.65 -5.43 14.40
N ALA A 166 -20.81 -4.65 13.33
CA ALA A 166 -21.31 -3.29 13.44
C ALA A 166 -22.77 -3.28 13.92
N SER A 167 -23.00 -2.76 15.12
CA SER A 167 -24.34 -2.44 15.60
C SER A 167 -24.87 -1.16 14.98
N ASP A 168 -26.18 -0.92 15.07
CA ASP A 168 -26.81 0.29 14.48
C ASP A 168 -26.24 1.60 15.04
N ASN A 169 -25.72 1.62 16.26
CA ASN A 169 -25.09 2.79 16.88
C ASN A 169 -23.65 3.04 16.37
N ILE A 170 -22.96 1.99 15.91
CA ILE A 170 -21.55 2.04 15.51
C ILE A 170 -21.40 2.18 13.99
N ILE A 171 -22.38 1.67 13.22
CA ILE A 171 -22.30 1.56 11.77
C ILE A 171 -22.05 2.89 11.08
N ALA A 172 -22.62 3.99 11.59
CA ALA A 172 -22.42 5.32 11.04
C ALA A 172 -20.96 5.78 11.13
N TYR A 173 -20.32 5.53 12.28
CA TYR A 173 -18.90 5.85 12.48
C TYR A 173 -17.99 4.97 11.62
N ALA A 174 -18.30 3.68 11.53
CA ALA A 174 -17.56 2.74 10.70
C ALA A 174 -17.67 3.10 9.20
N ASP A 175 -18.87 3.46 8.75
CA ASP A 175 -19.13 3.85 7.36
C ASP A 175 -18.42 5.15 6.98
N ASP A 176 -18.49 6.16 7.83
CA ASP A 176 -17.81 7.44 7.66
C ASP A 176 -16.29 7.26 7.52
N TYR A 177 -15.69 6.44 8.39
CA TYR A 177 -14.27 6.17 8.36
C TYR A 177 -13.86 5.39 7.11
N ILE A 178 -14.53 4.24 6.87
CA ILE A 178 -14.12 3.32 5.82
C ILE A 178 -14.35 3.89 4.42
N THR A 179 -15.38 4.72 4.23
CA THR A 179 -15.64 5.35 2.93
C THR A 179 -14.49 6.26 2.52
N ILE A 180 -13.99 7.08 3.43
CA ILE A 180 -12.85 7.97 3.17
C ILE A 180 -11.56 7.15 2.99
N TYR A 181 -11.33 6.15 3.84
CA TYR A 181 -10.18 5.27 3.74
C TYR A 181 -10.13 4.53 2.40
N LEU A 182 -11.27 3.99 1.95
CA LEU A 182 -11.37 3.29 0.67
C LEU A 182 -11.09 4.22 -0.52
N ALA A 183 -11.56 5.46 -0.50
CA ALA A 183 -11.23 6.45 -1.53
C ALA A 183 -9.71 6.70 -1.63
N GLY A 184 -8.99 6.61 -0.50
CA GLY A 184 -7.53 6.74 -0.42
C GLY A 184 -6.75 5.44 -0.61
N THR A 185 -7.39 4.30 -0.84
CA THR A 185 -6.75 2.98 -0.95
C THR A 185 -5.61 2.94 -1.99
N ILE A 186 -5.71 3.69 -3.07
CA ILE A 186 -4.67 3.79 -4.09
C ILE A 186 -3.33 4.27 -3.49
N PHE A 187 -3.36 5.24 -2.59
CA PHE A 187 -2.15 5.75 -1.93
C PHE A 187 -1.58 4.72 -0.96
N VAL A 188 -2.45 4.00 -0.24
CA VAL A 188 -2.05 2.90 0.65
C VAL A 188 -1.35 1.81 -0.13
N LEU A 189 -1.92 1.36 -1.25
CA LEU A 189 -1.34 0.31 -2.08
C LEU A 189 0.03 0.72 -2.64
N ILE A 190 0.17 1.97 -3.08
CA ILE A 190 1.44 2.48 -3.59
C ILE A 190 2.47 2.58 -2.46
N ALA A 191 2.14 3.24 -1.33
CA ALA A 191 3.07 3.45 -0.23
C ALA A 191 3.57 2.14 0.38
N VAL A 192 2.66 1.21 0.66
CA VAL A 192 3.00 -0.09 1.29
C VAL A 192 3.54 -1.08 0.27
N GLY A 193 2.95 -1.16 -0.93
CA GLY A 193 3.30 -2.17 -1.93
C GLY A 193 4.61 -1.88 -2.66
N MET A 194 4.98 -0.61 -2.86
CA MET A 194 6.22 -0.26 -3.53
C MET A 194 7.42 -0.11 -2.58
N ASN A 195 7.20 0.03 -1.27
CA ASN A 195 8.28 0.17 -0.28
C ASN A 195 9.25 -1.04 -0.22
N PRO A 196 8.80 -2.32 -0.32
CA PRO A 196 9.71 -3.47 -0.39
C PRO A 196 10.71 -3.39 -1.56
N PHE A 197 10.32 -2.82 -2.69
CA PHE A 197 11.23 -2.65 -3.85
C PHE A 197 12.35 -1.64 -3.56
N ILE A 198 12.09 -0.59 -2.77
CA ILE A 198 13.12 0.35 -2.30
C ILE A 198 14.13 -0.38 -1.41
N ASN A 199 13.63 -1.20 -0.47
CA ASN A 199 14.47 -1.97 0.44
C ASN A 199 15.35 -2.99 -0.31
N THR A 200 14.79 -3.65 -1.33
CA THR A 200 15.48 -4.64 -2.17
C THR A 200 16.62 -4.01 -2.96
N GLN A 201 16.50 -2.75 -3.34
CA GLN A 201 17.59 -1.98 -3.99
C GLN A 201 18.70 -1.57 -3.00
N GLY A 202 18.65 -1.98 -1.73
CA GLY A 202 19.62 -1.64 -0.71
C GLY A 202 19.37 -0.31 0.03
N PHE A 203 18.26 0.37 -0.28
CA PHE A 203 17.91 1.66 0.33
C PHE A 203 16.97 1.55 1.53
N ALA A 204 17.28 0.63 2.48
CA ALA A 204 16.45 0.38 3.66
C ALA A 204 16.17 1.66 4.49
N ARG A 205 17.12 2.61 4.55
CA ARG A 205 16.90 3.91 5.21
C ARG A 205 15.83 4.74 4.50
N THR A 206 15.79 4.72 3.17
CA THR A 206 14.75 5.43 2.41
C THR A 206 13.39 4.78 2.61
N GLY A 207 13.34 3.44 2.65
CA GLY A 207 12.12 2.70 3.01
C GLY A 207 11.61 3.05 4.41
N MET A 208 12.52 3.21 5.39
CA MET A 208 12.19 3.71 6.73
C MET A 208 11.64 5.15 6.68
N TYR A 209 12.24 6.04 5.91
CA TYR A 209 11.76 7.43 5.77
C TYR A 209 10.35 7.49 5.19
N THR A 210 9.97 6.58 4.30
CA THR A 210 8.57 6.49 3.82
C THR A 210 7.59 6.36 4.96
N VAL A 211 7.88 5.46 5.91
CA VAL A 211 7.02 5.23 7.09
C VAL A 211 7.07 6.42 8.05
N LEU A 212 8.25 6.98 8.31
CA LEU A 212 8.42 8.14 9.19
C LEU A 212 7.66 9.37 8.68
N ILE A 213 7.76 9.68 7.39
CA ILE A 213 7.06 10.82 6.76
C ILE A 213 5.55 10.63 6.90
N GLY A 214 5.03 9.43 6.60
CA GLY A 214 3.61 9.12 6.79
C GLY A 214 3.18 9.27 8.23
N ALA A 215 3.90 8.67 9.17
CA ALA A 215 3.58 8.72 10.59
C ALA A 215 3.59 10.15 11.15
N ILE A 216 4.61 10.95 10.86
CA ILE A 216 4.70 12.34 11.31
C ILE A 216 3.56 13.16 10.72
N THR A 217 3.28 13.00 9.42
CA THR A 217 2.18 13.71 8.76
C THR A 217 0.84 13.35 9.40
N ASN A 218 0.59 12.07 9.69
CA ASN A 218 -0.64 11.63 10.35
C ASN A 218 -0.77 12.22 11.76
N ILE A 219 0.25 12.09 12.62
CA ILE A 219 0.26 12.59 13.99
C ILE A 219 0.00 14.12 14.04
N VAL A 220 0.50 14.87 13.04
CA VAL A 220 0.26 16.32 12.96
C VAL A 220 -1.13 16.63 12.45
N LEU A 221 -1.63 15.88 11.45
CA LEU A 221 -2.93 16.14 10.84
C LEU A 221 -4.11 15.67 11.71
N ASP A 222 -3.96 14.62 12.50
CA ASP A 222 -5.02 14.09 13.35
C ASP A 222 -5.62 15.17 14.25
N PRO A 223 -4.88 15.87 15.14
CA PRO A 223 -5.47 16.88 16.01
C PRO A 223 -6.04 18.06 15.23
N ILE A 224 -5.45 18.42 14.10
CA ILE A 224 -5.90 19.53 13.25
C ILE A 224 -7.26 19.19 12.62
N LEU A 225 -7.39 18.01 12.02
CA LEU A 225 -8.61 17.63 11.31
C LEU A 225 -9.72 17.15 12.26
N ILE A 226 -9.35 16.43 13.32
CA ILE A 226 -10.32 15.91 14.30
C ILE A 226 -10.92 17.04 15.11
N PHE A 227 -10.07 17.88 15.74
CA PHE A 227 -10.49 18.89 16.68
C PHE A 227 -10.50 20.29 16.09
N GLY A 228 -9.47 20.69 15.30
CA GLY A 228 -9.37 22.02 14.71
C GLY A 228 -10.48 22.28 13.70
N PHE A 229 -10.72 21.37 12.78
CA PHE A 229 -11.82 21.44 11.81
C PHE A 229 -13.11 20.76 12.30
N SER A 230 -13.11 20.19 13.50
CA SER A 230 -14.27 19.49 14.09
C SER A 230 -14.86 18.38 13.19
N LEU A 231 -14.01 17.74 12.37
CA LEU A 231 -14.46 16.70 11.46
C LEU A 231 -14.65 15.33 12.15
N GLY A 232 -14.21 15.20 13.41
CA GLY A 232 -14.36 13.97 14.17
C GLY A 232 -13.71 12.78 13.47
N ILE A 233 -14.41 11.65 13.37
CA ILE A 233 -13.90 10.41 12.78
C ILE A 233 -13.55 10.56 11.27
N LYS A 234 -14.25 11.42 10.54
CA LYS A 234 -13.91 11.75 9.16
C LYS A 234 -12.54 12.44 9.08
N GLY A 235 -12.22 13.25 10.09
CA GLY A 235 -10.91 13.90 10.20
C GLY A 235 -9.78 12.90 10.37
N ALA A 236 -9.94 11.89 11.23
CA ALA A 236 -8.97 10.80 11.40
C ALA A 236 -8.75 10.01 10.10
N ALA A 237 -9.85 9.65 9.40
CA ALA A 237 -9.76 8.96 8.11
C ALA A 237 -9.04 9.82 7.04
N LEU A 238 -9.33 11.12 6.96
CA LEU A 238 -8.67 12.05 6.05
C LEU A 238 -7.18 12.21 6.38
N ALA A 239 -6.82 12.34 7.67
CA ALA A 239 -5.42 12.42 8.09
C ALA A 239 -4.65 11.18 7.65
N THR A 240 -5.23 10.00 7.82
CA THR A 240 -4.65 8.73 7.37
C THR A 240 -4.46 8.71 5.84
N VAL A 241 -5.48 9.09 5.06
CA VAL A 241 -5.40 9.11 3.59
C VAL A 241 -4.36 10.11 3.09
N ILE A 242 -4.34 11.32 3.65
CA ILE A 242 -3.36 12.36 3.27
C ILE A 242 -1.94 11.89 3.61
N SER A 243 -1.72 11.33 4.79
CA SER A 243 -0.41 10.82 5.20
C SER A 243 0.10 9.68 4.30
N GLN A 244 -0.79 8.78 3.89
CA GLN A 244 -0.46 7.75 2.90
C GLN A 244 -0.21 8.35 1.52
N GLY A 245 -0.94 9.41 1.14
CA GLY A 245 -0.69 10.17 -0.09
C GLY A 245 0.72 10.79 -0.12
N VAL A 246 1.14 11.43 0.96
CA VAL A 246 2.50 11.99 1.10
C VAL A 246 3.55 10.89 1.04
N SER A 247 3.34 9.76 1.72
CA SER A 247 4.22 8.59 1.64
C SER A 247 4.30 8.02 0.23
N ALA A 248 3.17 7.91 -0.48
CA ALA A 248 3.11 7.43 -1.86
C ALA A 248 3.88 8.36 -2.82
N ILE A 249 3.72 9.68 -2.67
CA ILE A 249 4.47 10.68 -3.45
C ILE A 249 5.96 10.53 -3.19
N TRP A 250 6.38 10.37 -1.93
CA TRP A 250 7.79 10.14 -1.57
C TRP A 250 8.34 8.88 -2.24
N VAL A 251 7.61 7.77 -2.17
CA VAL A 251 7.99 6.49 -2.81
C VAL A 251 8.14 6.66 -4.32
N LEU A 252 7.15 7.28 -4.97
CA LEU A 252 7.19 7.50 -6.41
C LEU A 252 8.32 8.45 -6.81
N PHE A 253 8.52 9.52 -6.05
CA PHE A 253 9.63 10.46 -6.28
C PHE A 253 10.98 9.73 -6.19
N PHE A 254 11.18 8.88 -5.19
CA PHE A 254 12.42 8.11 -5.03
C PHE A 254 12.62 7.11 -6.17
N LEU A 255 11.56 6.42 -6.60
CA LEU A 255 11.65 5.43 -7.67
C LEU A 255 11.84 6.06 -9.06
N TYR A 256 11.36 7.29 -9.24
CA TYR A 256 11.48 8.01 -10.51
C TYR A 256 12.83 8.73 -10.67
N TRP A 257 13.40 9.27 -9.59
CA TRP A 257 14.65 10.05 -9.58
C TRP A 257 15.86 9.20 -9.20
#